data_4e3dfc4753e19ca406592c96a2eeeb05
#
_entry.id   4e3dfc4753e19ca406592c96a2eeeb05
#
_cell.length_a   1.000
_cell.length_b   1.000
_cell.length_c   1.000
_cell.angle_alpha   90.00
_cell.angle_beta   90.00
_cell.angle_gamma   90.00
#
_symmetry.space_group_name_H-M   'P 1'
#
loop_
_entity.id
_entity.type
_entity.pdbx_description
1 polymer ?
#
loop_
_entity_poly.entity_id
_entity_poly.type
_entity_poly.pdbx_seq_one_letter_code
_entity_poly.pdbx_strand_id
1 'polypeptide(L)'
;YGHVTHPTQGLLDSYTCWRAFGDLSKVTVAIATPDLSRARSGQSFALALAAMGAKIIYTGTSELRTPEVVRQKLIKMNANFEEHFDLTMKQNEELYAEKNVDLIYLPGCSVKKDDPNRADFEKKMANYYVSLEMLRNIKAKTGKTVDVHHSLPRNPGEFDFGIDNTEHQLYFRAIG
;
A
#
# COMPACT_ATOMS: atom_id res chain seq x y z
N TYR A 1 22.15 -7.54 3.37
CA TYR A 1 21.23 -6.96 2.38
C TYR A 1 19.77 -6.95 2.83
N GLY A 2 19.33 -7.83 3.75
CA GLY A 2 17.93 -7.95 4.20
C GLY A 2 17.47 -6.93 5.27
N HIS A 3 18.33 -6.04 5.75
CA HIS A 3 17.95 -5.10 6.80
C HIS A 3 17.22 -3.85 6.31
N VAL A 4 17.37 -3.47 5.04
CA VAL A 4 16.83 -2.23 4.48
C VAL A 4 15.63 -2.49 3.55
N THR A 5 15.64 -3.59 2.79
CA THR A 5 14.59 -3.90 1.80
C THR A 5 14.22 -5.38 1.83
N HIS A 6 13.12 -5.76 1.16
CA HIS A 6 12.68 -7.14 0.99
C HIS A 6 12.54 -7.47 -0.52
N PRO A 7 13.65 -7.69 -1.25
CA PRO A 7 13.62 -7.75 -2.71
C PRO A 7 12.75 -8.87 -3.28
N THR A 8 12.76 -10.07 -2.66
CA THR A 8 11.95 -11.21 -3.09
C THR A 8 10.46 -10.94 -2.98
N GLN A 9 10.03 -10.25 -1.90
CA GLN A 9 8.64 -9.84 -1.74
C GLN A 9 8.28 -8.78 -2.80
N GLY A 10 9.13 -7.77 -2.99
CA GLY A 10 8.88 -6.76 -4.01
C GLY A 10 8.75 -7.36 -5.42
N LEU A 11 9.53 -8.38 -5.74
CA LEU A 11 9.43 -9.09 -7.02
C LEU A 11 8.11 -9.87 -7.13
N LEU A 12 7.72 -10.59 -6.07
CA LEU A 12 6.46 -11.33 -6.02
C LEU A 12 5.26 -10.40 -6.20
N ASP A 13 5.23 -9.30 -5.45
CA ASP A 13 4.15 -8.30 -5.51
C ASP A 13 4.06 -7.67 -6.91
N SER A 14 5.21 -7.35 -7.51
CA SER A 14 5.27 -6.79 -8.87
C SER A 14 4.79 -7.78 -9.93
N TYR A 15 5.16 -9.05 -9.80
CA TYR A 15 4.69 -10.10 -10.70
C TYR A 15 3.18 -10.31 -10.58
N THR A 16 2.64 -10.31 -9.35
CA THR A 16 1.19 -10.40 -9.11
C THR A 16 0.45 -9.25 -9.78
N CYS A 17 0.95 -8.02 -9.62
CA CYS A 17 0.37 -6.85 -10.25
C CYS A 17 0.47 -6.90 -11.78
N TRP A 18 1.62 -7.30 -12.31
CA TRP A 18 1.77 -7.49 -13.75
C TRP A 18 0.78 -8.53 -14.31
N ARG A 19 0.59 -9.64 -13.60
CA ARG A 19 -0.40 -10.66 -13.97
C ARG A 19 -1.84 -10.11 -13.96
N ALA A 20 -2.18 -9.22 -13.03
CA ALA A 20 -3.51 -8.66 -12.87
C ALA A 20 -3.80 -7.52 -13.87
N PHE A 21 -2.83 -6.62 -14.07
CA PHE A 21 -3.04 -5.37 -14.80
C PHE A 21 -2.31 -5.30 -16.16
N GLY A 22 -1.35 -6.17 -16.41
CA GLY A 22 -0.53 -6.15 -17.63
C GLY A 22 0.46 -4.99 -17.64
N ASP A 23 0.12 -3.90 -18.31
CA ASP A 23 0.97 -2.72 -18.45
C ASP A 23 0.92 -1.83 -17.19
N LEU A 24 1.92 -1.97 -16.32
CA LEU A 24 1.97 -1.24 -15.05
C LEU A 24 2.23 0.27 -15.22
N SER A 25 2.69 0.73 -16.37
CA SER A 25 2.85 2.17 -16.63
C SER A 25 1.53 2.95 -16.60
N LYS A 26 0.42 2.26 -16.69
CA LYS A 26 -0.95 2.82 -16.63
C LYS A 26 -1.62 2.64 -15.27
N VAL A 27 -0.91 2.07 -14.31
CA VAL A 27 -1.47 1.70 -13.00
C VAL A 27 -1.07 2.70 -11.94
N THR A 28 -2.02 3.08 -11.09
CA THR A 28 -1.80 3.91 -9.90
C THR A 28 -1.92 3.03 -8.66
N VAL A 29 -0.84 2.94 -7.89
CA VAL A 29 -0.74 2.12 -6.69
C VAL A 29 -0.62 3.00 -5.46
N ALA A 30 -1.54 2.87 -4.51
CA ALA A 30 -1.41 3.45 -3.18
C ALA A 30 -0.70 2.47 -2.24
N ILE A 31 0.40 2.89 -1.62
CA ILE A 31 1.10 2.14 -0.57
C ILE A 31 0.71 2.77 0.77
N ALA A 32 -0.10 2.06 1.55
CA ALA A 32 -0.78 2.58 2.72
C ALA A 32 -0.33 1.88 4.01
N THR A 33 0.23 2.63 4.96
CA THR A 33 0.61 2.12 6.28
C THR A 33 0.96 3.28 7.21
N PRO A 34 0.69 3.20 8.52
CA PRO A 34 1.14 4.22 9.46
C PRO A 34 2.66 4.32 9.56
N ASP A 35 3.40 3.27 9.20
CA ASP A 35 4.86 3.23 9.32
C ASP A 35 5.55 2.83 8.00
N LEU A 36 5.79 3.82 7.15
CA LEU A 36 6.53 3.64 5.91
C LEU A 36 8.03 3.39 6.16
N SER A 37 8.55 3.78 7.31
CA SER A 37 9.98 3.64 7.64
C SER A 37 10.41 2.18 7.79
N ARG A 38 9.53 1.32 8.30
CA ARG A 38 9.76 -0.12 8.50
C ARG A 38 9.10 -1.01 7.43
N ALA A 39 8.31 -0.44 6.54
CA ALA A 39 7.58 -1.15 5.50
C ALA A 39 8.50 -1.67 4.37
N ARG A 40 9.42 -2.60 4.68
CA ARG A 40 10.44 -3.10 3.75
C ARG A 40 9.89 -3.70 2.46
N SER A 41 8.78 -4.42 2.51
CA SER A 41 8.08 -4.94 1.33
C SER A 41 7.56 -3.78 0.46
N GLY A 42 6.91 -2.78 1.06
CA GLY A 42 6.44 -1.59 0.37
C GLY A 42 7.56 -0.79 -0.28
N GLN A 43 8.71 -0.67 0.39
CA GLN A 43 9.90 0.00 -0.19
C GLN A 43 10.44 -0.74 -1.42
N SER A 44 10.54 -2.07 -1.36
CA SER A 44 10.99 -2.89 -2.49
C SER A 44 9.99 -2.88 -3.64
N PHE A 45 8.71 -2.97 -3.31
CA PHE A 45 7.62 -2.93 -4.29
C PHE A 45 7.58 -1.58 -5.02
N ALA A 46 7.71 -0.47 -4.30
CA ALA A 46 7.77 0.86 -4.90
C ALA A 46 8.93 1.02 -5.90
N LEU A 47 10.12 0.50 -5.58
CA LEU A 47 11.25 0.55 -6.51
C LEU A 47 10.98 -0.28 -7.77
N ALA A 48 10.34 -1.43 -7.63
CA ALA A 48 9.95 -2.25 -8.78
C ALA A 48 8.84 -1.61 -9.62
N LEU A 49 7.82 -1.02 -8.97
CA LEU A 49 6.78 -0.24 -9.64
C LEU A 49 7.35 0.95 -10.42
N ALA A 50 8.32 1.66 -9.81
CA ALA A 50 9.02 2.77 -10.47
C ALA A 50 9.75 2.31 -11.74
N ALA A 51 10.42 1.15 -11.69
CA ALA A 51 11.09 0.56 -12.86
C ALA A 51 10.11 0.17 -13.96
N MET A 52 8.86 -0.13 -13.61
CA MET A 52 7.78 -0.47 -14.54
C MET A 52 6.93 0.75 -14.95
N GLY A 53 7.27 1.95 -14.50
CA GLY A 53 6.61 3.20 -14.88
C GLY A 53 5.28 3.48 -14.17
N ALA A 54 4.91 2.71 -13.15
CA ALA A 54 3.67 2.91 -12.40
C ALA A 54 3.66 4.23 -11.61
N LYS A 55 2.47 4.78 -11.39
CA LYS A 55 2.29 5.89 -10.47
C LYS A 55 2.17 5.37 -9.04
N ILE A 56 2.92 5.97 -8.11
CA ILE A 56 2.98 5.57 -6.71
C ILE A 56 2.44 6.68 -5.83
N ILE A 57 1.53 6.33 -4.93
CA ILE A 57 1.00 7.23 -3.90
C ILE A 57 1.34 6.64 -2.54
N TYR A 58 2.18 7.31 -1.77
CA TYR A 58 2.41 6.92 -0.39
C TYR A 58 1.39 7.61 0.53
N THR A 59 0.76 6.83 1.40
CA THR A 59 -0.02 7.36 2.51
C THR A 59 0.48 6.77 3.82
N GLY A 60 0.84 7.64 4.76
CA GLY A 60 1.47 7.25 6.01
C GLY A 60 1.47 8.38 7.04
N THR A 61 2.22 8.21 8.12
CA THR A 61 2.43 9.29 9.10
C THR A 61 3.65 10.12 8.74
N SER A 62 3.60 11.42 9.02
CA SER A 62 4.72 12.33 8.77
C SER A 62 5.95 12.03 9.61
N GLU A 63 5.77 11.36 10.76
CA GLU A 63 6.85 10.94 11.66
C GLU A 63 7.62 9.71 11.14
N LEU A 64 6.94 8.80 10.42
CA LEU A 64 7.50 7.50 10.01
C LEU A 64 7.50 7.36 8.49
N ARG A 65 8.11 8.34 7.81
CA ARG A 65 8.17 8.44 6.35
C ARG A 65 9.03 7.34 5.72
N THR A 66 8.87 7.21 4.42
CA THR A 66 9.77 6.40 3.59
C THR A 66 11.23 6.84 3.81
N PRO A 67 12.15 5.90 4.06
CA PRO A 67 13.57 6.22 4.27
C PRO A 67 14.16 7.04 3.12
N GLU A 68 14.96 8.04 3.45
CA GLU A 68 15.54 8.96 2.46
C GLU A 68 16.33 8.22 1.38
N VAL A 69 17.02 7.13 1.74
CA VAL A 69 17.73 6.30 0.76
C VAL A 69 16.82 5.71 -0.32
N VAL A 70 15.57 5.39 0.02
CA VAL A 70 14.55 4.89 -0.93
C VAL A 70 14.02 6.05 -1.77
N ARG A 71 13.69 7.18 -1.13
CA ARG A 71 13.22 8.39 -1.83
C ARG A 71 14.23 8.85 -2.88
N GLN A 72 15.51 8.91 -2.52
CA GLN A 72 16.58 9.30 -3.46
C GLN A 72 16.70 8.33 -4.63
N LYS A 73 16.48 7.03 -4.43
CA LYS A 73 16.43 6.06 -5.52
C LYS A 73 15.25 6.32 -6.45
N LEU A 74 14.06 6.57 -5.91
CA LEU A 74 12.87 6.90 -6.71
C LEU A 74 13.09 8.17 -7.54
N ILE A 75 13.69 9.20 -6.93
CA ILE A 75 14.05 10.46 -7.64
C ILE A 75 15.05 10.18 -8.78
N LYS A 76 16.12 9.42 -8.52
CA LYS A 76 17.11 9.06 -9.54
C LYS A 76 16.53 8.23 -10.69
N MET A 77 15.50 7.44 -10.41
CA MET A 77 14.76 6.67 -11.41
C MET A 77 13.74 7.52 -12.18
N ASN A 78 13.60 8.81 -11.86
CA ASN A 78 12.54 9.69 -12.37
C ASN A 78 11.15 9.08 -12.18
N ALA A 79 10.93 8.45 -11.01
CA ALA A 79 9.68 7.79 -10.69
C ALA A 79 8.54 8.80 -10.52
N ASN A 80 7.35 8.42 -10.99
CA ASN A 80 6.13 9.19 -10.74
C ASN A 80 5.58 8.80 -9.37
N PHE A 81 5.93 9.56 -8.32
CA PHE A 81 5.43 9.32 -6.98
C PHE A 81 5.05 10.59 -6.23
N GLU A 82 4.10 10.47 -5.34
CA GLU A 82 3.66 11.52 -4.42
C GLU A 82 3.48 10.95 -3.01
N GLU A 83 3.61 11.80 -2.00
CA GLU A 83 3.54 11.43 -0.59
C GLU A 83 2.48 12.29 0.12
N HIS A 84 1.57 11.63 0.83
CA HIS A 84 0.51 12.27 1.61
C HIS A 84 0.55 11.73 3.04
N PHE A 85 0.54 12.61 4.02
CA PHE A 85 0.75 12.24 5.41
C PHE A 85 -0.39 12.70 6.31
N ASP A 86 -0.58 11.95 7.41
CA ASP A 86 -1.48 12.27 8.51
C ASP A 86 -2.95 12.45 8.09
N LEU A 87 -3.34 11.77 7.01
CA LEU A 87 -4.71 11.77 6.53
C LEU A 87 -5.59 10.87 7.39
N THR A 88 -6.83 11.29 7.62
CA THR A 88 -7.87 10.43 8.17
C THR A 88 -8.30 9.36 7.16
N MET A 89 -8.97 8.31 7.62
CA MET A 89 -9.52 7.26 6.75
C MET A 89 -10.40 7.86 5.64
N LYS A 90 -11.22 8.86 5.96
CA LYS A 90 -12.08 9.53 4.98
C LYS A 90 -11.28 10.32 3.93
N GLN A 91 -10.26 11.03 4.35
CA GLN A 91 -9.36 11.75 3.43
C GLN A 91 -8.56 10.79 2.54
N ASN A 92 -8.15 9.62 3.07
CA ASN A 92 -7.53 8.57 2.25
C ASN A 92 -8.52 8.03 1.19
N GLU A 93 -9.78 7.76 1.56
CA GLU A 93 -10.83 7.37 0.60
C GLU A 93 -11.00 8.41 -0.52
N GLU A 94 -11.07 9.69 -0.17
CA GLU A 94 -11.22 10.80 -1.12
C GLU A 94 -10.00 10.91 -2.04
N LEU A 95 -8.79 10.81 -1.48
CA LEU A 95 -7.54 10.81 -2.23
C LEU A 95 -7.49 9.65 -3.23
N TYR A 96 -7.83 8.44 -2.79
CA TYR A 96 -7.79 7.27 -3.68
C TYR A 96 -8.80 7.39 -4.83
N ALA A 97 -9.97 7.94 -4.57
CA ALA A 97 -10.95 8.23 -5.62
C ALA A 97 -10.45 9.32 -6.58
N GLU A 98 -9.94 10.45 -6.07
CA GLU A 98 -9.41 11.56 -6.87
C GLU A 98 -8.26 11.12 -7.79
N LYS A 99 -7.34 10.33 -7.25
CA LYS A 99 -6.15 9.85 -7.97
C LYS A 99 -6.43 8.65 -8.87
N ASN A 100 -7.66 8.16 -8.92
CA ASN A 100 -8.06 6.97 -9.69
C ASN A 100 -7.18 5.75 -9.38
N VAL A 101 -6.96 5.46 -8.09
CA VAL A 101 -6.14 4.34 -7.63
C VAL A 101 -6.69 3.03 -8.16
N ASP A 102 -5.81 2.18 -8.68
CA ASP A 102 -6.11 0.83 -9.16
C ASP A 102 -5.92 -0.23 -8.08
N LEU A 103 -4.90 -0.01 -7.24
CA LEU A 103 -4.46 -0.94 -6.23
C LEU A 103 -4.11 -0.22 -4.93
N ILE A 104 -4.65 -0.70 -3.81
CA ILE A 104 -4.18 -0.36 -2.47
C ILE A 104 -3.29 -1.50 -1.97
N TYR A 105 -2.02 -1.20 -1.77
CA TYR A 105 -1.03 -2.15 -1.23
C TYR A 105 -0.78 -1.89 0.24
N LEU A 106 -0.93 -2.92 1.04
CA LEU A 106 -0.70 -2.92 2.48
C LEU A 106 0.56 -3.76 2.77
N PRO A 107 1.69 -3.12 3.10
CA PRO A 107 2.97 -3.82 3.30
C PRO A 107 3.02 -4.67 4.58
N GLY A 108 1.94 -4.71 5.35
CA GLY A 108 1.89 -5.30 6.66
C GLY A 108 2.59 -4.43 7.71
N CYS A 109 1.93 -4.23 8.82
CA CYS A 109 2.49 -3.45 9.91
C CYS A 109 2.13 -4.09 11.25
N SER A 110 3.14 -4.47 12.02
CA SER A 110 2.94 -5.07 13.34
C SER A 110 3.79 -4.37 14.38
N VAL A 111 3.21 -4.19 15.54
CA VAL A 111 3.91 -3.73 16.74
C VAL A 111 3.97 -4.89 17.73
N LYS A 112 5.08 -5.05 18.40
CA LYS A 112 5.25 -6.08 19.41
C LYS A 112 4.18 -5.93 20.51
N LYS A 113 3.76 -7.06 21.09
CA LYS A 113 2.71 -7.06 22.14
C LYS A 113 3.07 -6.23 23.38
N ASP A 114 4.35 -6.13 23.65
CA ASP A 114 4.95 -5.43 24.79
C ASP A 114 5.48 -4.02 24.44
N ASP A 115 5.20 -3.53 23.24
CA ASP A 115 5.60 -2.17 22.85
C ASP A 115 4.79 -1.12 23.63
N PRO A 116 5.42 -0.23 24.38
CA PRO A 116 4.72 0.79 25.17
C PRO A 116 3.88 1.76 24.30
N ASN A 117 4.21 1.90 23.02
CA ASN A 117 3.49 2.77 22.08
C ASN A 117 2.41 2.05 21.29
N ARG A 118 2.11 0.80 21.64
CA ARG A 118 1.16 -0.04 20.89
C ARG A 118 -0.21 0.61 20.72
N ALA A 119 -0.78 1.19 21.78
CA ALA A 119 -2.10 1.80 21.73
C ALA A 119 -2.16 3.01 20.79
N ASP A 120 -1.13 3.85 20.80
CA ASP A 120 -1.01 4.99 19.90
C ASP A 120 -0.84 4.53 18.44
N PHE A 121 -0.06 3.50 18.22
CA PHE A 121 0.12 2.90 16.92
C PHE A 121 -1.18 2.28 16.36
N GLU A 122 -1.92 1.52 17.18
CA GLU A 122 -3.22 0.95 16.80
C GLU A 122 -4.24 2.04 16.45
N LYS A 123 -4.22 3.17 17.17
CA LYS A 123 -5.03 4.34 16.86
C LYS A 123 -4.65 4.97 15.52
N LYS A 124 -3.35 5.11 15.23
CA LYS A 124 -2.87 5.60 13.93
C LYS A 124 -3.24 4.63 12.81
N MET A 125 -3.18 3.32 13.07
CA MET A 125 -3.54 2.27 12.12
C MET A 125 -4.97 2.42 11.59
N ALA A 126 -5.92 2.85 12.42
CA ALA A 126 -7.32 3.02 12.03
C ALA A 126 -7.50 4.00 10.85
N ASN A 127 -6.60 4.96 10.67
CA ASN A 127 -6.63 5.89 9.54
C ASN A 127 -6.25 5.24 8.19
N TYR A 128 -5.57 4.10 8.24
CA TYR A 128 -5.09 3.36 7.05
C TYR A 128 -5.85 2.05 6.85
N TYR A 129 -6.90 1.83 7.63
CA TYR A 129 -7.77 0.66 7.50
C TYR A 129 -8.55 0.70 6.19
N VAL A 130 -8.49 -0.40 5.43
CA VAL A 130 -9.24 -0.55 4.18
C VAL A 130 -10.51 -1.36 4.44
N SER A 131 -11.65 -0.72 4.39
CA SER A 131 -12.96 -1.36 4.57
C SER A 131 -13.64 -1.66 3.23
N LEU A 132 -14.55 -2.62 3.22
CA LEU A 132 -15.45 -2.86 2.08
C LEU A 132 -16.29 -1.63 1.74
N GLU A 133 -16.69 -0.87 2.75
CA GLU A 133 -17.44 0.38 2.54
C GLU A 133 -16.60 1.40 1.77
N MET A 134 -15.34 1.62 2.18
CA MET A 134 -14.39 2.48 1.46
C MET A 134 -14.29 2.08 -0.03
N LEU A 135 -14.09 0.79 -0.31
CA LEU A 135 -13.95 0.30 -1.69
C LEU A 135 -15.24 0.52 -2.51
N ARG A 136 -16.41 0.29 -1.91
CA ARG A 136 -17.70 0.57 -2.54
C ARG A 136 -17.90 2.06 -2.82
N ASN A 137 -17.52 2.93 -1.88
CA ASN A 137 -17.60 4.38 -2.04
C ASN A 137 -16.69 4.87 -3.17
N ILE A 138 -15.47 4.37 -3.25
CA ILE A 138 -14.56 4.69 -4.35
C ILE A 138 -15.15 4.22 -5.68
N LYS A 139 -15.66 2.99 -5.75
CA LYS A 139 -16.29 2.46 -6.95
C LYS A 139 -17.52 3.28 -7.37
N ALA A 140 -18.35 3.70 -6.41
CA ALA A 140 -19.51 4.55 -6.71
C ALA A 140 -19.12 5.91 -7.28
N LYS A 141 -17.99 6.49 -6.83
CA LYS A 141 -17.48 7.79 -7.31
C LYS A 141 -16.78 7.70 -8.65
N THR A 142 -16.04 6.62 -8.90
CA THR A 142 -15.12 6.52 -10.05
C THR A 142 -15.57 5.56 -11.13
N GLY A 143 -16.53 4.68 -10.82
CA GLY A 143 -16.93 3.54 -11.66
C GLY A 143 -15.91 2.39 -11.69
N LYS A 144 -14.80 2.51 -10.92
CA LYS A 144 -13.65 1.62 -10.99
C LYS A 144 -13.57 0.70 -9.76
N THR A 145 -13.32 -0.58 -9.99
CA THR A 145 -12.98 -1.52 -8.92
C THR A 145 -11.54 -1.31 -8.52
N VAL A 146 -11.29 -1.12 -7.22
CA VAL A 146 -9.94 -1.00 -6.65
C VAL A 146 -9.55 -2.34 -6.06
N ASP A 147 -8.41 -2.88 -6.46
CA ASP A 147 -7.86 -4.10 -5.89
C ASP A 147 -7.13 -3.82 -4.56
N VAL A 148 -7.10 -4.80 -3.68
CA VAL A 148 -6.32 -4.78 -2.43
C VAL A 148 -5.28 -5.87 -2.47
N HIS A 149 -4.02 -5.52 -2.23
CA HIS A 149 -2.91 -6.46 -2.13
C HIS A 149 -2.19 -6.32 -0.79
N HIS A 150 -1.65 -7.42 -0.28
CA HIS A 150 -0.99 -7.49 1.03
C HIS A 150 0.21 -8.43 0.98
N SER A 151 1.30 -8.05 1.65
CA SER A 151 2.53 -8.86 1.69
C SER A 151 2.44 -10.11 2.56
N LEU A 152 1.33 -10.29 3.31
CA LEU A 152 1.10 -11.41 4.24
C LEU A 152 2.26 -11.66 5.25
N PRO A 153 1.98 -12.18 6.45
CA PRO A 153 0.64 -12.40 6.99
C PRO A 153 -0.05 -11.09 7.35
N ARG A 154 -1.38 -11.06 7.23
CA ARG A 154 -2.20 -9.90 7.61
C ARG A 154 -2.51 -9.90 9.11
N ASN A 155 -2.68 -8.72 9.67
CA ASN A 155 -3.10 -8.54 11.06
C ASN A 155 -4.52 -7.95 11.13
N PRO A 156 -5.29 -8.24 12.20
CA PRO A 156 -6.51 -7.50 12.49
C PRO A 156 -6.23 -5.99 12.55
N GLY A 157 -7.11 -5.17 11.96
CA GLY A 157 -6.96 -3.72 11.95
C GLY A 157 -6.24 -3.15 10.72
N GLU A 158 -5.74 -3.97 9.80
CA GLU A 158 -5.16 -3.50 8.53
C GLU A 158 -6.23 -3.34 7.45
N PHE A 159 -7.14 -4.31 7.34
CA PHE A 159 -8.25 -4.27 6.40
C PHE A 159 -9.37 -5.24 6.78
N ASP A 160 -10.54 -5.04 6.18
CA ASP A 160 -11.71 -5.88 6.36
C ASP A 160 -11.49 -7.28 5.76
N PHE A 161 -11.59 -8.32 6.58
CA PHE A 161 -11.45 -9.71 6.12
C PHE A 161 -12.60 -10.15 5.20
N GLY A 162 -13.71 -9.43 5.17
CA GLY A 162 -14.76 -9.63 4.20
C GLY A 162 -14.30 -9.42 2.74
N ILE A 163 -13.18 -8.72 2.52
CA ILE A 163 -12.56 -8.54 1.21
C ILE A 163 -12.15 -9.88 0.58
N ASP A 164 -11.84 -10.90 1.38
CA ASP A 164 -11.42 -12.24 0.90
C ASP A 164 -12.38 -12.86 -0.10
N ASN A 165 -13.66 -12.57 0.04
CA ASN A 165 -14.73 -13.15 -0.79
C ASN A 165 -15.25 -12.17 -1.86
N THR A 166 -14.45 -11.16 -2.22
CA THR A 166 -14.84 -10.14 -3.19
C THR A 166 -13.90 -10.07 -4.38
N GLU A 167 -14.32 -9.33 -5.40
CA GLU A 167 -13.49 -9.02 -6.57
C GLU A 167 -12.25 -8.17 -6.24
N HIS A 168 -12.26 -7.45 -5.12
CA HIS A 168 -11.17 -6.57 -4.67
C HIS A 168 -9.92 -7.32 -4.20
N GLN A 169 -10.05 -8.61 -3.91
CA GLN A 169 -8.97 -9.42 -3.35
C GLN A 169 -7.92 -9.77 -4.41
N LEU A 170 -6.68 -9.30 -4.25
CA LEU A 170 -5.55 -9.66 -5.12
C LEU A 170 -4.50 -10.56 -4.42
N TYR A 171 -4.35 -10.46 -3.10
CA TYR A 171 -3.28 -11.12 -2.34
C TYR A 171 -3.34 -12.66 -2.38
N PHE A 172 -4.50 -13.29 -2.53
CA PHE A 172 -4.58 -14.74 -2.69
C PHE A 172 -4.29 -15.19 -4.13
N ARG A 173 -4.47 -14.33 -5.12
CA ARG A 173 -4.09 -14.63 -6.50
C ARG A 173 -2.57 -14.71 -6.70
N ALA A 174 -1.79 -14.20 -5.74
CA ALA A 174 -0.33 -14.31 -5.73
C ALA A 174 0.17 -15.71 -5.37
N ILE A 175 -0.67 -16.53 -4.73
CA ILE A 175 -0.30 -17.84 -4.18
C ILE A 175 -0.71 -18.98 -5.14
N GLY A 176 -1.58 -18.73 -6.09
CA GLY A 176 -2.04 -19.66 -7.14
C GLY A 176 -1.45 -19.30 -8.48
#